data_ddee8690e1f4a14cda2f47a47f1e087b
#
_entry.id   ddee8690e1f4a14cda2f47a47f1e087b
#
_cell.length_a   1.000
_cell.length_b   1.000
_cell.length_c   1.000
_cell.angle_alpha   90.00
_cell.angle_beta   90.00
_cell.angle_gamma   90.00
#
_symmetry.space_group_name_H-M   'P 1'
#
loop_
_entity.id
_entity.type
_entity.pdbx_description
1 polymer ?
#
loop_
_entity_poly.entity_id
_entity_poly.type
_entity_poly.pdbx_seq_one_letter_code
_entity_poly.pdbx_strand_id
1 'polypeptide(L)'
;GVPETLPTQTGEGLLSEHAAFWENAWQNADVETEGDDEVQTGLRWNLFSLMQVACPGNSDVSISATGLHGQGYFGHAFWDTEIFMLPFYLAACPEEAKSLLLYRCKRLDAARKIAAAEGCEGAKFPWTSAYTGNDVTPPDWAASSKREIHISGAVAYALHNYAGQTGDRGFYKDYGIET
;
A
#
# COMPACT_ATOMS: atom_id res chain seq x y z
N GLY A 1 6.28 -20.38 1.29
CA GLY A 1 7.06 -21.53 1.71
C GLY A 1 8.38 -21.07 2.31
N VAL A 2 8.89 -21.77 3.31
CA VAL A 2 10.25 -21.55 3.82
C VAL A 2 11.22 -21.98 2.70
N PRO A 3 12.26 -21.19 2.35
CA PRO A 3 13.26 -21.62 1.37
C PRO A 3 13.89 -22.95 1.81
N GLU A 4 14.05 -23.89 0.89
CA GLU A 4 14.62 -25.20 1.16
C GLU A 4 16.11 -25.15 1.59
N THR A 5 16.78 -24.02 1.33
CA THR A 5 18.16 -23.78 1.74
C THR A 5 18.28 -22.41 2.42
N LEU A 6 18.84 -22.36 3.61
CA LEU A 6 19.24 -21.10 4.22
C LEU A 6 20.38 -20.48 3.39
N PRO A 7 20.39 -19.14 3.22
CA PRO A 7 21.48 -18.49 2.53
C PRO A 7 22.80 -18.79 3.24
N THR A 8 23.83 -19.15 2.47
CA THR A 8 25.19 -19.43 2.98
C THR A 8 26.00 -18.16 3.22
N GLN A 9 25.35 -17.00 3.27
CA GLN A 9 26.01 -15.72 3.50
C GLN A 9 26.56 -15.61 4.92
N THR A 10 27.72 -14.98 5.03
CA THR A 10 28.28 -14.61 6.34
C THR A 10 27.49 -13.48 6.97
N GLY A 11 27.55 -13.33 8.29
CA GLY A 11 26.90 -12.20 8.98
C GLY A 11 27.35 -10.82 8.45
N GLU A 12 28.61 -10.70 8.09
CA GLU A 12 29.17 -9.47 7.47
C GLU A 12 28.57 -9.21 6.06
N GLY A 13 28.37 -10.26 5.26
CA GLY A 13 27.73 -10.14 3.96
C GLY A 13 26.28 -9.66 4.07
N LEU A 14 25.52 -10.24 4.98
CA LEU A 14 24.14 -9.82 5.26
C LEU A 14 24.06 -8.37 5.74
N LEU A 15 24.96 -7.96 6.63
CA LEU A 15 25.02 -6.58 7.12
C LEU A 15 25.34 -5.60 6.00
N SER A 16 26.28 -5.94 5.11
CA SER A 16 26.65 -5.10 3.96
C SER A 16 25.48 -4.93 2.99
N GLU A 17 24.77 -6.00 2.66
CA GLU A 17 23.58 -5.92 1.80
C GLU A 17 22.47 -5.10 2.44
N HIS A 18 22.21 -5.31 3.72
CA HIS A 18 21.22 -4.55 4.48
C HIS A 18 21.56 -3.05 4.51
N ALA A 19 22.80 -2.70 4.78
CA ALA A 19 23.27 -1.32 4.79
C ALA A 19 23.12 -0.67 3.41
N ALA A 20 23.52 -1.36 2.35
CA ALA A 20 23.39 -0.85 0.98
C ALA A 20 21.92 -0.65 0.55
N PHE A 21 21.03 -1.56 0.95
CA PHE A 21 19.58 -1.40 0.72
C PHE A 21 19.05 -0.11 1.37
N TRP A 22 19.33 0.10 2.65
CA TRP A 22 18.84 1.28 3.37
C TRP A 22 19.50 2.58 2.89
N GLU A 23 20.77 2.55 2.55
CA GLU A 23 21.45 3.71 1.96
C GLU A 23 20.76 4.16 0.67
N ASN A 24 20.46 3.21 -0.22
CA ASN A 24 19.73 3.51 -1.45
C ASN A 24 18.29 4.00 -1.18
N ALA A 25 17.57 3.41 -0.22
CA ALA A 25 16.21 3.84 0.13
C ALA A 25 16.21 5.27 0.66
N TRP A 26 17.14 5.62 1.53
CA TRP A 26 17.26 6.97 2.09
C TRP A 26 17.66 8.01 1.06
N GLN A 27 18.46 7.70 0.05
CA GLN A 27 18.82 8.64 -1.03
C GLN A 27 17.58 9.21 -1.74
N ASN A 28 16.49 8.45 -1.82
CA ASN A 28 15.28 8.88 -2.50
C ASN A 28 14.20 9.48 -1.56
N ALA A 29 14.26 9.17 -0.28
CA ALA A 29 13.19 9.46 0.66
C ALA A 29 13.57 10.43 1.78
N ASP A 30 14.86 10.72 1.99
CA ASP A 30 15.27 11.59 3.09
C ASP A 30 14.84 13.04 2.86
N VAL A 31 14.42 13.67 3.95
CA VAL A 31 14.09 15.09 3.98
C VAL A 31 14.85 15.70 5.14
N GLU A 32 15.64 16.72 4.83
CA GLU A 32 16.43 17.45 5.81
C GLU A 32 15.69 18.72 6.25
N THR A 33 15.66 18.95 7.56
CA THR A 33 15.10 20.14 8.19
C THR A 33 16.21 20.89 8.92
N GLU A 34 16.16 22.22 8.88
CA GLU A 34 17.10 23.07 9.62
C GLU A 34 16.48 23.54 10.93
N GLY A 35 17.27 23.58 11.99
CA GLY A 35 16.98 24.30 13.22
C GLY A 35 16.36 23.50 14.35
N ASP A 36 15.96 22.24 14.15
CA ASP A 36 15.37 21.41 15.21
C ASP A 36 15.67 19.92 15.01
N ASP A 37 16.58 19.38 15.80
CA ASP A 37 17.01 17.98 15.73
C ASP A 37 15.90 17.00 16.15
N GLU A 38 14.97 17.41 17.02
CA GLU A 38 13.85 16.57 17.46
C GLU A 38 12.85 16.40 16.30
N VAL A 39 12.54 17.48 15.60
CA VAL A 39 11.71 17.44 14.39
C VAL A 39 12.36 16.58 13.31
N GLN A 40 13.66 16.74 13.07
CA GLN A 40 14.40 15.92 12.10
C GLN A 40 14.33 14.44 12.45
N THR A 41 14.53 14.09 13.72
CA THR A 41 14.46 12.69 14.18
C THR A 41 13.04 12.12 14.01
N GLY A 42 12.02 12.88 14.41
CA GLY A 42 10.62 12.49 14.25
C GLY A 42 10.22 12.29 12.78
N LEU A 43 10.69 13.18 11.89
CA LEU A 43 10.44 13.06 10.46
C LEU A 43 11.07 11.77 9.89
N ARG A 44 12.35 11.53 10.15
CA ARG A 44 13.04 10.31 9.70
C ARG A 44 12.42 9.04 10.27
N TRP A 45 11.93 9.07 11.51
CA TRP A 45 11.21 7.93 12.08
C TRP A 45 9.92 7.61 11.30
N ASN A 46 9.15 8.63 10.92
CA ASN A 46 7.95 8.46 10.13
C ASN A 46 8.24 7.95 8.71
N LEU A 47 9.26 8.50 8.05
CA LEU A 47 9.70 8.05 6.73
C LEU A 47 10.18 6.58 6.78
N PHE A 48 10.99 6.23 7.78
CA PHE A 48 11.42 4.85 8.03
C PHE A 48 10.22 3.91 8.22
N SER A 49 9.22 4.33 9.00
CA SER A 49 8.01 3.54 9.26
C SER A 49 7.20 3.26 8.00
N LEU A 50 7.18 4.19 7.04
CA LEU A 50 6.58 3.97 5.72
C LEU A 50 7.44 3.06 4.84
N MET A 51 8.74 3.29 4.75
CA MET A 51 9.64 2.51 3.89
C MET A 51 9.68 1.03 4.27
N GLN A 52 9.67 0.70 5.56
CA GLN A 52 9.80 -0.69 6.03
C GLN A 52 8.58 -1.57 5.76
N VAL A 53 7.39 -0.99 5.48
CA VAL A 53 6.15 -1.76 5.31
C VAL A 53 5.82 -2.02 3.85
N ALA A 54 6.49 -1.37 2.91
CA ALA A 54 6.31 -1.62 1.49
C ALA A 54 6.91 -2.97 1.07
N CYS A 55 6.27 -3.59 0.09
CA CYS A 55 6.76 -4.82 -0.54
C CYS A 55 6.94 -4.56 -2.04
N PRO A 56 8.08 -4.00 -2.46
CA PRO A 56 8.32 -3.66 -3.87
C PRO A 56 8.12 -4.88 -4.79
N GLY A 57 7.40 -4.66 -5.89
CA GLY A 57 7.14 -5.70 -6.88
C GLY A 57 6.13 -6.78 -6.46
N ASN A 58 5.63 -6.75 -5.23
CA ASN A 58 4.61 -7.69 -4.76
C ASN A 58 3.23 -7.01 -4.70
N SER A 59 2.39 -7.31 -5.68
CA SER A 59 1.02 -6.80 -5.76
C SER A 59 -0.03 -7.74 -5.13
N ASP A 60 0.39 -8.77 -4.42
CA ASP A 60 -0.52 -9.70 -3.74
C ASP A 60 -0.79 -9.28 -2.29
N VAL A 61 -0.03 -8.31 -1.80
CA VAL A 61 -0.17 -7.72 -0.48
C VAL A 61 -0.38 -6.21 -0.57
N SER A 62 -0.98 -5.63 0.47
CA SER A 62 -1.08 -4.20 0.69
C SER A 62 -0.61 -3.88 2.11
N ILE A 63 -0.64 -2.62 2.47
CA ILE A 63 -0.22 -2.16 3.80
C ILE A 63 -1.44 -2.11 4.71
N SER A 64 -1.31 -2.67 5.91
CA SER A 64 -2.31 -2.50 6.96
C SER A 64 -2.32 -1.07 7.49
N ALA A 65 -3.47 -0.60 7.99
CA ALA A 65 -3.62 0.72 8.60
C ALA A 65 -2.59 1.03 9.71
N THR A 66 -2.11 0.01 10.41
CA THR A 66 -1.08 0.12 11.46
C THR A 66 0.31 -0.29 10.99
N GLY A 67 0.50 -0.55 9.69
CA GLY A 67 1.76 -1.05 9.15
C GLY A 67 2.18 -2.36 9.81
N LEU A 68 3.45 -2.47 10.23
CA LEU A 68 3.99 -3.63 10.95
C LEU A 68 3.94 -3.47 12.48
N HIS A 69 3.53 -2.31 12.98
CA HIS A 69 3.70 -1.93 14.40
C HIS A 69 2.56 -2.34 15.32
N GLY A 70 1.48 -2.88 14.79
CA GLY A 70 0.31 -3.18 15.61
C GLY A 70 -0.42 -4.45 15.21
N GLN A 71 -1.06 -5.08 16.20
CA GLN A 71 -1.96 -6.22 15.97
C GLN A 71 -3.39 -5.76 15.62
N GLY A 72 -3.63 -4.45 15.60
CA GLY A 72 -4.91 -3.86 15.22
C GLY A 72 -5.24 -4.14 13.76
N TYR A 73 -6.54 -4.14 13.45
CA TYR A 73 -7.06 -4.27 12.10
C TYR A 73 -6.69 -5.56 11.35
N PHE A 74 -6.21 -6.58 12.07
CA PHE A 74 -5.93 -7.95 11.56
C PHE A 74 -4.95 -8.00 10.37
N GLY A 75 -4.16 -6.98 10.13
CA GLY A 75 -3.30 -6.87 8.96
C GLY A 75 -4.06 -6.61 7.65
N HIS A 76 -5.34 -6.24 7.71
CA HIS A 76 -6.17 -5.97 6.54
C HIS A 76 -5.81 -4.64 5.88
N ALA A 77 -6.04 -4.56 4.57
CA ALA A 77 -5.92 -3.33 3.79
C ALA A 77 -7.19 -2.48 3.93
N PHE A 78 -6.97 -1.18 4.13
CA PHE A 78 -7.98 -0.13 4.22
C PHE A 78 -7.69 0.94 3.17
N TRP A 79 -8.54 1.95 3.07
CA TRP A 79 -8.36 3.12 2.20
C TRP A 79 -7.22 4.06 2.65
N ASP A 80 -6.70 3.83 3.85
CA ASP A 80 -5.54 4.53 4.40
C ASP A 80 -4.33 4.45 3.48
N THR A 81 -4.13 3.29 2.86
CA THR A 81 -3.07 3.08 1.88
C THR A 81 -3.18 4.06 0.72
N GLU A 82 -4.38 4.20 0.13
CA GLU A 82 -4.61 5.03 -1.04
C GLU A 82 -4.51 6.54 -0.75
N ILE A 83 -4.98 6.98 0.41
CA ILE A 83 -5.11 8.40 0.72
C ILE A 83 -3.94 8.94 1.53
N PHE A 84 -3.45 8.18 2.52
CA PHE A 84 -2.47 8.69 3.46
C PHE A 84 -1.05 8.18 3.22
N MET A 85 -0.88 6.96 2.72
CA MET A 85 0.44 6.36 2.53
C MET A 85 0.96 6.53 1.09
N LEU A 86 0.07 6.35 0.10
CA LEU A 86 0.44 6.40 -1.31
C LEU A 86 1.10 7.71 -1.74
N PRO A 87 0.73 8.90 -1.23
CA PRO A 87 1.42 10.13 -1.58
C PRO A 87 2.92 10.11 -1.30
N PHE A 88 3.35 9.48 -0.21
CA PHE A 88 4.76 9.27 0.07
C PHE A 88 5.43 8.39 -0.99
N TYR A 89 4.83 7.24 -1.31
CA TYR A 89 5.41 6.34 -2.30
C TYR A 89 5.43 6.94 -3.71
N LEU A 90 4.43 7.73 -4.07
CA LEU A 90 4.41 8.44 -5.34
C LEU A 90 5.60 9.40 -5.49
N ALA A 91 5.99 10.04 -4.39
CA ALA A 91 7.09 11.00 -4.39
C ALA A 91 8.47 10.31 -4.32
N ALA A 92 8.61 9.30 -3.47
CA ALA A 92 9.89 8.69 -3.14
C ALA A 92 10.17 7.36 -3.86
N CYS A 93 9.13 6.56 -4.10
CA CYS A 93 9.23 5.17 -4.55
C CYS A 93 8.07 4.79 -5.49
N PRO A 94 7.99 5.32 -6.73
CA PRO A 94 6.84 5.11 -7.62
C PRO A 94 6.55 3.65 -7.98
N GLU A 95 7.54 2.76 -7.96
CA GLU A 95 7.36 1.33 -8.23
C GLU A 95 6.61 0.64 -7.08
N GLU A 96 6.82 1.06 -5.84
CA GLU A 96 6.06 0.62 -4.67
C GLU A 96 4.62 1.13 -4.76
N ALA A 97 4.43 2.38 -5.16
CA ALA A 97 3.09 2.93 -5.41
C ALA A 97 2.34 2.11 -6.45
N LYS A 98 3.00 1.74 -7.54
CA LYS A 98 2.44 0.86 -8.58
C LYS A 98 2.03 -0.50 -8.03
N SER A 99 2.86 -1.12 -7.20
CA SER A 99 2.56 -2.43 -6.59
C SER A 99 1.32 -2.37 -5.71
N LEU A 100 1.17 -1.32 -4.90
CA LEU A 100 0.02 -1.08 -4.05
C LEU A 100 -1.28 -0.87 -4.86
N LEU A 101 -1.21 -0.14 -5.95
CA LEU A 101 -2.35 0.05 -6.85
C LEU A 101 -2.72 -1.24 -7.59
N LEU A 102 -1.73 -2.01 -8.04
CA LEU A 102 -1.97 -3.33 -8.65
C LEU A 102 -2.69 -4.29 -7.69
N TYR A 103 -2.46 -4.17 -6.38
CA TYR A 103 -3.23 -4.92 -5.39
C TYR A 103 -4.74 -4.69 -5.55
N ARG A 104 -5.17 -3.43 -5.72
CA ARG A 104 -6.59 -3.09 -5.94
C ARG A 104 -7.08 -3.55 -7.31
N CYS A 105 -6.33 -3.25 -8.36
CA CYS A 105 -6.71 -3.60 -9.73
C CYS A 105 -6.93 -5.11 -9.92
N LYS A 106 -6.04 -5.94 -9.39
CA LYS A 106 -6.15 -7.41 -9.43
C LYS A 106 -7.37 -7.94 -8.66
N ARG A 107 -7.97 -7.14 -7.80
CA ARG A 107 -9.14 -7.50 -6.97
C ARG A 107 -10.44 -6.84 -7.42
N LEU A 108 -10.43 -6.26 -8.62
CA LEU A 108 -11.60 -5.62 -9.22
C LEU A 108 -12.80 -6.58 -9.33
N ASP A 109 -12.57 -7.85 -9.68
CA ASP A 109 -13.64 -8.83 -9.76
C ASP A 109 -14.29 -9.14 -8.41
N ALA A 110 -13.54 -9.08 -7.31
CA ALA A 110 -14.11 -9.18 -5.98
C ALA A 110 -14.98 -7.96 -5.66
N ALA A 111 -14.51 -6.76 -6.00
CA ALA A 111 -15.27 -5.53 -5.82
C ALA A 111 -16.55 -5.50 -6.67
N ARG A 112 -16.53 -6.03 -7.90
CA ARG A 112 -17.73 -6.20 -8.76
C ARG A 112 -18.75 -7.15 -8.13
N LYS A 113 -18.30 -8.26 -7.53
CA LYS A 113 -19.19 -9.19 -6.83
C LYS A 113 -19.85 -8.56 -5.61
N ILE A 114 -19.13 -7.71 -4.88
CA ILE A 114 -19.69 -6.98 -3.73
C ILE A 114 -20.78 -6.02 -4.21
N ALA A 115 -20.54 -5.22 -5.25
CA ALA A 115 -21.55 -4.33 -5.83
C ALA A 115 -22.79 -5.10 -6.31
N ALA A 116 -22.60 -6.18 -7.05
CA ALA A 116 -23.70 -7.02 -7.56
C ALA A 116 -24.54 -7.63 -6.42
N ALA A 117 -23.94 -8.05 -5.31
CA ALA A 117 -24.65 -8.57 -4.14
C ALA A 117 -25.55 -7.50 -3.45
N GLU A 118 -25.24 -6.23 -3.65
CA GLU A 118 -26.04 -5.09 -3.19
C GLU A 118 -27.02 -4.56 -4.27
N GLY A 119 -27.11 -5.22 -5.41
CA GLY A 119 -27.97 -4.82 -6.52
C GLY A 119 -27.46 -3.61 -7.31
N CYS A 120 -26.16 -3.31 -7.23
CA CYS A 120 -25.53 -2.21 -7.92
C CYS A 120 -24.68 -2.69 -9.10
N GLU A 121 -24.58 -1.86 -10.13
CA GLU A 121 -23.62 -2.01 -11.22
C GLU A 121 -22.26 -1.42 -10.83
N GLY A 122 -21.19 -1.84 -11.51
CA GLY A 122 -19.83 -1.36 -11.30
C GLY A 122 -19.07 -2.16 -10.23
N ALA A 123 -18.25 -1.48 -9.45
CA ALA A 123 -17.39 -2.10 -8.43
C ALA A 123 -17.46 -1.35 -7.10
N LYS A 124 -17.53 -2.10 -6.02
CA LYS A 124 -17.48 -1.56 -4.65
C LYS A 124 -16.32 -2.21 -3.91
N PHE A 125 -15.25 -1.45 -3.70
CA PHE A 125 -14.17 -1.89 -2.83
C PHE A 125 -14.63 -1.88 -1.38
N PRO A 126 -14.38 -2.97 -0.62
CA PRO A 126 -14.87 -3.09 0.75
C PRO A 126 -14.12 -2.16 1.71
N TRP A 127 -14.71 -1.92 2.87
CA TRP A 127 -14.05 -1.19 3.97
C TRP A 127 -12.73 -1.82 4.36
N THR A 128 -12.71 -3.14 4.54
CA THR A 128 -11.47 -3.89 4.73
C THR A 128 -11.37 -5.04 3.74
N SER A 129 -10.19 -5.26 3.22
CA SER A 129 -9.89 -6.38 2.33
C SER A 129 -8.60 -7.09 2.74
N ALA A 130 -8.52 -8.36 2.38
CA ALA A 130 -7.33 -9.18 2.56
C ALA A 130 -6.87 -9.73 1.20
N TYR A 131 -6.15 -10.85 1.21
CA TYR A 131 -5.54 -11.45 0.01
C TYR A 131 -6.52 -11.65 -1.17
N THR A 132 -7.75 -12.03 -0.91
CA THR A 132 -8.76 -12.31 -1.97
C THR A 132 -9.46 -11.06 -2.50
N GLY A 133 -9.38 -9.93 -1.78
CA GLY A 133 -10.15 -8.72 -2.09
C GLY A 133 -11.61 -8.77 -1.64
N ASN A 134 -12.06 -9.87 -1.07
CA ASN A 134 -13.41 -9.97 -0.50
C ASN A 134 -13.56 -9.03 0.71
N ASP A 135 -14.81 -8.68 1.02
CA ASP A 135 -15.14 -7.97 2.25
C ASP A 135 -14.87 -8.86 3.47
N VAL A 136 -13.88 -8.47 4.26
CA VAL A 136 -13.50 -9.14 5.51
C VAL A 136 -13.76 -8.25 6.72
N THR A 137 -14.63 -7.26 6.57
CA THR A 137 -15.03 -6.36 7.65
C THR A 137 -15.70 -7.16 8.77
N PRO A 138 -15.18 -7.10 10.00
CA PRO A 138 -15.77 -7.80 11.13
C PRO A 138 -17.26 -7.44 11.32
N PRO A 139 -18.12 -8.42 11.61
CA PRO A 139 -19.58 -8.17 11.73
C PRO A 139 -19.98 -7.20 12.85
N ASP A 140 -19.16 -7.09 13.87
CA ASP A 140 -19.31 -6.23 15.04
C ASP A 140 -18.82 -4.79 14.81
N TRP A 141 -18.07 -4.58 13.73
CA TRP A 141 -17.71 -3.22 13.31
C TRP A 141 -18.93 -2.56 12.72
N ALA A 142 -19.19 -1.36 13.15
CA ALA A 142 -20.42 -0.62 12.93
C ALA A 142 -21.06 -0.89 11.55
N ALA A 143 -22.35 -1.05 11.50
CA ALA A 143 -23.11 -1.26 10.27
C ALA A 143 -22.86 -0.15 9.20
N SER A 144 -22.32 1.00 9.63
CA SER A 144 -21.85 2.08 8.77
C SER A 144 -20.71 1.64 7.85
N SER A 145 -19.71 0.88 8.32
CA SER A 145 -18.54 0.52 7.53
C SER A 145 -18.90 -0.28 6.26
N LYS A 146 -19.98 -1.07 6.29
CA LYS A 146 -20.49 -1.76 5.10
C LYS A 146 -21.20 -0.84 4.10
N ARG A 147 -21.60 0.34 4.54
CA ARG A 147 -22.31 1.35 3.71
C ARG A 147 -21.40 2.42 3.18
N GLU A 148 -20.15 2.43 3.60
CA GLU A 148 -19.17 3.41 3.16
C GLU A 148 -18.69 3.08 1.75
N ILE A 149 -18.92 4.01 0.82
CA ILE A 149 -18.60 3.87 -0.61
C ILE A 149 -17.36 4.65 -1.02
N HIS A 150 -16.85 5.51 -0.13
CA HIS A 150 -15.71 6.38 -0.41
C HIS A 150 -14.42 5.62 -0.70
N ILE A 151 -14.31 4.35 -0.28
CA ILE A 151 -13.16 3.50 -0.56
C ILE A 151 -12.96 3.35 -2.07
N SER A 152 -14.03 3.14 -2.83
CA SER A 152 -13.97 3.08 -4.30
C SER A 152 -13.49 4.42 -4.90
N GLY A 153 -13.96 5.54 -4.34
CA GLY A 153 -13.47 6.86 -4.72
C GLY A 153 -11.99 7.08 -4.39
N ALA A 154 -11.53 6.57 -3.23
CA ALA A 154 -10.13 6.63 -2.84
C ALA A 154 -9.22 5.84 -3.80
N VAL A 155 -9.64 4.65 -4.21
CA VAL A 155 -8.92 3.83 -5.21
C VAL A 155 -8.83 4.55 -6.56
N ALA A 156 -9.95 5.07 -7.08
CA ALA A 156 -9.98 5.81 -8.34
C ALA A 156 -9.11 7.09 -8.28
N TYR A 157 -9.16 7.83 -7.16
CA TYR A 157 -8.32 9.00 -6.93
C TYR A 157 -6.84 8.64 -6.93
N ALA A 158 -6.46 7.56 -6.26
CA ALA A 158 -5.08 7.09 -6.17
C ALA A 158 -4.53 6.68 -7.55
N LEU A 159 -5.32 5.97 -8.36
CA LEU A 159 -4.96 5.61 -9.74
C LEU A 159 -4.77 6.84 -10.63
N HIS A 160 -5.66 7.82 -10.50
CA HIS A 160 -5.55 9.09 -11.24
C HIS A 160 -4.28 9.85 -10.86
N ASN A 161 -3.97 9.96 -9.58
CA ASN A 161 -2.77 10.64 -9.08
C ASN A 161 -1.49 9.94 -9.54
N TYR A 162 -1.45 8.60 -9.48
CA TYR A 162 -0.32 7.84 -9.99
C TYR A 162 -0.06 8.15 -11.47
N ALA A 163 -1.09 8.04 -12.30
CA ALA A 163 -0.95 8.32 -13.72
C ALA A 163 -0.54 9.77 -14.01
N GLY A 164 -1.05 10.72 -13.24
CA GLY A 164 -0.73 12.14 -13.37
C GLY A 164 0.71 12.47 -12.98
N GLN A 165 1.23 11.86 -11.92
CA GLN A 165 2.58 12.13 -11.42
C GLN A 165 3.67 11.36 -12.15
N THR A 166 3.41 10.10 -12.51
CA THR A 166 4.40 9.24 -13.17
C THR A 166 4.38 9.32 -14.69
N GLY A 167 3.26 9.74 -15.27
CA GLY A 167 3.04 9.69 -16.71
C GLY A 167 2.87 8.27 -17.27
N ASP A 168 2.72 7.24 -16.44
CA ASP A 168 2.53 5.84 -16.84
C ASP A 168 1.12 5.61 -17.41
N ARG A 169 0.93 6.10 -18.64
CA ARG A 169 -0.34 5.95 -19.37
C ARG A 169 -0.64 4.49 -19.73
N GLY A 170 0.40 3.66 -19.86
CA GLY A 170 0.24 2.23 -20.12
C GLY A 170 -0.46 1.55 -18.95
N PHE A 171 0.03 1.75 -17.75
CA PHE A 171 -0.59 1.24 -16.54
C PHE A 171 -2.05 1.72 -16.37
N TYR A 172 -2.28 3.02 -16.58
CA TYR A 172 -3.63 3.58 -16.45
C TYR A 172 -4.60 3.00 -17.48
N LYS A 173 -4.15 2.78 -18.72
CA LYS A 173 -4.95 2.16 -19.77
C LYS A 173 -5.27 0.70 -19.47
N ASP A 174 -4.28 -0.05 -18.98
CA ASP A 174 -4.39 -1.50 -18.81
C ASP A 174 -5.15 -1.88 -17.53
N TYR A 175 -5.10 -1.02 -16.52
CA TYR A 175 -5.68 -1.30 -15.20
C TYR A 175 -6.62 -0.20 -14.69
N GLY A 176 -6.24 1.08 -14.84
CA GLY A 176 -6.91 2.19 -14.19
C GLY A 176 -8.27 2.55 -14.76
N ILE A 177 -8.49 2.32 -16.07
CA ILE A 177 -9.75 2.68 -16.73
C ILE A 177 -10.92 1.80 -16.27
N GLU A 178 -10.64 0.53 -15.97
CA GLU A 178 -11.66 -0.42 -15.54
C GLU A 178 -11.88 -0.45 -14.01
N THR A 179 -10.90 0.05 -13.25
CA THR A 179 -10.94 0.07 -11.78
C THR A 179 -11.61 1.33 -11.24
#